data_0fd3442e22a1d89960f4e77b5ced1c37
#
_entry.id   0fd3442e22a1d89960f4e77b5ced1c37
#
_cell.length_a   1.000
_cell.length_b   1.000
_cell.length_c   1.000
_cell.angle_alpha   90.00
_cell.angle_beta   90.00
_cell.angle_gamma   90.00
#
_symmetry.space_group_name_H-M   'P 1'
#
loop_
_entity.id
_entity.type
_entity.pdbx_description
1 polymer ?
#
loop_
_entity_poly.entity_id
_entity_poly.type
_entity_poly.pdbx_seq_one_letter_code
_entity_poly.pdbx_strand_id
1 'polypeptide(L)'
;LHLYQAIYQASQGALILGCNCMGHLGAGWMHLNRTGDDTSGRLWERTRKMGVNTLAFTLPMHGSFFAIDADCVGVTGEIPWELNRQWLWLLAESGTPLFTSIRPGVLTPDQEEEVRQAFALASRHTCAEALPLDWQNNTCPESWLLSHQKRSFSWFPALGALDLTT
;
A
#
# COMPACT_ATOMS: atom_id res chain seq x y z
N LEU A 1 22.65 -4.39 -12.41
CA LEU A 1 23.04 -5.19 -11.22
C LEU A 1 24.15 -4.52 -10.43
N HIS A 2 25.27 -4.11 -11.06
CA HIS A 2 26.41 -3.51 -10.34
C HIS A 2 26.03 -2.28 -9.52
N LEU A 3 25.10 -1.45 -9.99
CA LEU A 3 24.63 -0.27 -9.24
C LEU A 3 23.93 -0.68 -7.95
N TYR A 4 22.98 -1.63 -7.99
CA TYR A 4 22.26 -2.08 -6.79
C TYR A 4 23.20 -2.78 -5.81
N GLN A 5 24.13 -3.58 -6.32
CA GLN A 5 25.18 -4.17 -5.50
C GLN A 5 26.04 -3.12 -4.80
N ALA A 6 26.47 -2.10 -5.52
CA ALA A 6 27.26 -1.01 -4.93
C ALA A 6 26.50 -0.25 -3.85
N ILE A 7 25.20 0.05 -4.08
CA ILE A 7 24.32 0.68 -3.09
C ILE A 7 24.21 -0.20 -1.85
N TYR A 8 23.96 -1.50 -2.04
CA TYR A 8 23.85 -2.45 -0.94
C TYR A 8 25.14 -2.54 -0.11
N GLN A 9 26.27 -2.63 -0.77
CA GLN A 9 27.59 -2.66 -0.08
C GLN A 9 27.86 -1.35 0.68
N ALA A 10 27.53 -0.21 0.08
CA ALA A 10 27.73 1.10 0.69
C ALA A 10 26.75 1.39 1.85
N SER A 11 25.65 0.67 1.94
CA SER A 11 24.64 0.87 3.00
C SER A 11 25.11 0.47 4.39
N GLN A 12 26.15 -0.36 4.48
CA GLN A 12 26.73 -0.84 5.74
C GLN A 12 25.69 -1.44 6.71
N GLY A 13 24.69 -2.13 6.17
CA GLY A 13 23.61 -2.75 6.94
C GLY A 13 22.40 -1.86 7.21
N ALA A 14 22.36 -0.65 6.66
CA ALA A 14 21.14 0.16 6.69
C ALA A 14 20.03 -0.46 5.82
N LEU A 15 18.79 -0.24 6.21
CA LEU A 15 17.65 -0.64 5.38
C LEU A 15 17.62 0.19 4.10
N ILE A 16 17.45 -0.51 2.98
CA ILE A 16 17.37 0.12 1.66
C ILE A 16 15.95 0.00 1.16
N LEU A 17 15.29 1.15 0.95
CA LEU A 17 14.02 1.24 0.27
C LEU A 17 14.28 1.68 -1.16
N GLY A 18 14.01 0.79 -2.11
CA GLY A 18 14.01 1.10 -3.52
C GLY A 18 12.70 1.82 -3.91
N CYS A 19 12.82 2.82 -4.77
CA CYS A 19 11.65 3.49 -5.31
C CYS A 19 11.55 3.18 -6.80
N ASN A 20 10.50 2.46 -7.19
CA ASN A 20 10.28 2.01 -8.57
C ASN A 20 11.50 1.31 -9.20
N CYS A 21 12.25 0.58 -8.40
CA CYS A 21 13.33 -0.26 -8.90
C CYS A 21 12.77 -1.43 -9.69
N MET A 22 13.51 -1.88 -10.71
CA MET A 22 13.09 -3.07 -11.45
C MET A 22 13.05 -4.27 -10.51
N GLY A 23 11.83 -4.82 -10.29
CA GLY A 23 11.57 -5.82 -9.27
C GLY A 23 12.59 -6.95 -9.23
N HIS A 24 12.69 -7.72 -10.29
CA HIS A 24 13.60 -8.87 -10.35
C HIS A 24 15.10 -8.50 -10.26
N LEU A 25 15.50 -7.28 -10.64
CA LEU A 25 16.87 -6.80 -10.48
C LEU A 25 17.18 -6.30 -9.08
N GLY A 26 16.13 -5.89 -8.33
CA GLY A 26 16.24 -5.45 -6.95
C GLY A 26 16.26 -6.59 -5.92
N ALA A 27 15.90 -7.81 -6.35
CA ALA A 27 15.87 -8.99 -5.49
C ALA A 27 17.24 -9.25 -4.83
N GLY A 28 17.24 -9.36 -3.50
CA GLY A 28 18.46 -9.55 -2.72
C GLY A 28 19.32 -8.30 -2.50
N TRP A 29 18.96 -7.15 -3.10
CA TRP A 29 19.68 -5.88 -2.95
C TRP A 29 18.85 -4.82 -2.22
N MET A 30 17.53 -4.88 -2.34
CA MET A 30 16.59 -3.98 -1.68
C MET A 30 15.87 -4.72 -0.56
N HIS A 31 15.72 -4.09 0.59
CA HIS A 31 14.94 -4.63 1.69
C HIS A 31 13.45 -4.39 1.48
N LEU A 32 13.10 -3.21 0.99
CA LEU A 32 11.78 -2.80 0.58
C LEU A 32 11.85 -2.21 -0.83
N ASN A 33 10.76 -2.28 -1.58
CA ASN A 33 10.66 -1.58 -2.86
C ASN A 33 9.25 -1.04 -3.06
N ARG A 34 9.16 0.27 -3.32
CA ARG A 34 7.91 0.89 -3.74
C ARG A 34 7.64 0.53 -5.20
N THR A 35 6.46 0.00 -5.44
CA THR A 35 6.10 -0.64 -6.72
C THR A 35 5.15 0.20 -7.57
N GLY A 36 4.51 1.21 -6.99
CA GLY A 36 3.64 2.16 -7.67
C GLY A 36 4.20 3.58 -7.69
N ASP A 37 3.52 4.46 -8.41
CA ASP A 37 3.76 5.90 -8.33
C ASP A 37 3.09 6.49 -7.08
N ASP A 38 3.34 7.78 -6.78
CA ASP A 38 2.85 8.44 -5.57
C ASP A 38 1.32 8.37 -5.46
N THR A 39 0.82 7.86 -4.34
CA THR A 39 -0.60 7.91 -3.99
C THR A 39 -1.06 9.32 -3.60
N SER A 40 -0.15 10.14 -3.12
CA SER A 40 -0.24 11.58 -2.83
C SER A 40 -1.29 12.05 -1.82
N GLY A 41 -2.36 11.29 -1.58
CA GLY A 41 -3.46 11.69 -0.67
C GLY A 41 -4.35 12.83 -1.17
N ARG A 42 -4.27 13.17 -2.46
CA ARG A 42 -5.04 14.27 -3.07
C ARG A 42 -6.09 13.78 -4.05
N LEU A 43 -5.74 12.77 -4.84
CA LEU A 43 -6.60 12.20 -5.87
C LEU A 43 -6.85 10.73 -5.56
N TRP A 44 -8.09 10.38 -5.29
CA TRP A 44 -8.46 9.01 -4.97
C TRP A 44 -8.12 8.03 -6.10
N GLU A 45 -8.26 8.46 -7.33
CA GLU A 45 -7.93 7.67 -8.51
C GLU A 45 -6.47 7.21 -8.52
N ARG A 46 -5.55 8.06 -8.05
CA ARG A 46 -4.14 7.66 -7.90
C ARG A 46 -3.96 6.58 -6.84
N THR A 47 -4.68 6.68 -5.72
CA THR A 47 -4.66 5.64 -4.68
C THR A 47 -5.18 4.31 -5.21
N ARG A 48 -6.25 4.32 -6.00
CA ARG A 48 -6.75 3.11 -6.65
C ARG A 48 -5.74 2.49 -7.61
N LYS A 49 -5.19 3.27 -8.53
CA LYS A 49 -4.29 2.80 -9.60
C LYS A 49 -2.88 2.49 -9.07
N MET A 50 -2.33 3.38 -8.26
CA MET A 50 -0.94 3.30 -7.82
C MET A 50 -0.77 2.61 -6.47
N GLY A 51 -1.84 2.55 -5.67
CA GLY A 51 -1.89 1.82 -4.41
C GLY A 51 -2.57 0.46 -4.58
N VAL A 52 -3.89 0.41 -4.64
CA VAL A 52 -4.66 -0.83 -4.59
C VAL A 52 -4.34 -1.78 -5.74
N ASN A 53 -4.35 -1.28 -6.98
CA ASN A 53 -4.02 -2.11 -8.16
C ASN A 53 -2.59 -2.63 -8.06
N THR A 54 -1.64 -1.75 -7.80
CA THR A 54 -0.23 -2.15 -7.76
C THR A 54 0.05 -3.11 -6.62
N LEU A 55 -0.53 -2.90 -5.43
CA LEU A 55 -0.45 -3.86 -4.34
C LEU A 55 -0.94 -5.24 -4.79
N ALA A 56 -2.14 -5.32 -5.36
CA ALA A 56 -2.74 -6.58 -5.77
C ALA A 56 -1.86 -7.39 -6.73
N PHE A 57 -1.29 -6.72 -7.74
CA PHE A 57 -0.53 -7.39 -8.79
C PHE A 57 0.95 -7.62 -8.44
N THR A 58 1.46 -6.99 -7.39
CA THR A 58 2.86 -7.16 -6.99
C THR A 58 3.04 -8.05 -5.74
N LEU A 59 1.96 -8.37 -5.03
CA LEU A 59 2.00 -9.24 -3.84
C LEU A 59 2.83 -10.54 -4.02
N PRO A 60 2.84 -11.23 -5.18
CA PRO A 60 3.69 -12.41 -5.35
C PRO A 60 5.19 -12.16 -5.14
N MET A 61 5.65 -10.92 -5.22
CA MET A 61 7.04 -10.55 -4.94
C MET A 61 7.29 -10.27 -3.46
N HIS A 62 6.22 -10.04 -2.66
CA HIS A 62 6.33 -9.72 -1.25
C HIS A 62 6.94 -10.88 -0.46
N GLY A 63 7.96 -10.58 0.33
CA GLY A 63 8.69 -11.59 1.10
C GLY A 63 9.58 -12.53 0.27
N SER A 64 9.43 -12.54 -1.07
CA SER A 64 10.29 -13.34 -1.96
C SER A 64 11.44 -12.54 -2.52
N PHE A 65 11.19 -11.35 -3.03
CA PHE A 65 12.24 -10.46 -3.57
C PHE A 65 12.62 -9.38 -2.56
N PHE A 66 11.63 -8.77 -1.94
CA PHE A 66 11.73 -7.68 -0.97
C PHE A 66 10.36 -7.50 -0.28
N ALA A 67 10.29 -6.67 0.75
CA ALA A 67 9.00 -6.20 1.23
C ALA A 67 8.41 -5.19 0.24
N ILE A 68 7.18 -5.43 -0.24
CA ILE A 68 6.50 -4.50 -1.13
C ILE A 68 6.03 -3.29 -0.35
N ASP A 69 6.35 -2.13 -0.86
CA ASP A 69 5.80 -0.85 -0.43
C ASP A 69 4.79 -0.37 -1.49
N ALA A 70 3.52 -0.30 -1.10
CA ALA A 70 2.45 0.19 -1.97
C ALA A 70 2.24 1.72 -1.84
N ASP A 71 3.25 2.42 -1.34
CA ASP A 71 3.24 3.82 -0.97
C ASP A 71 2.38 4.10 0.28
N CYS A 72 2.12 5.34 0.59
CA CYS A 72 1.54 5.74 1.86
C CYS A 72 0.02 5.94 1.82
N VAL A 73 -0.60 5.88 3.00
CA VAL A 73 -1.93 6.44 3.20
C VAL A 73 -1.77 7.95 3.34
N GLY A 74 -2.06 8.68 2.26
CA GLY A 74 -1.99 10.13 2.23
C GLY A 74 -3.27 10.76 2.78
N VAL A 75 -3.17 11.54 3.84
CA VAL A 75 -4.33 12.24 4.44
C VAL A 75 -4.09 13.74 4.39
N THR A 76 -4.67 14.39 3.41
CA THR A 76 -4.54 15.83 3.17
C THR A 76 -5.85 16.58 3.45
N GLY A 77 -6.96 15.86 3.59
CA GLY A 77 -8.32 16.38 3.68
C GLY A 77 -9.01 16.52 2.33
N GLU A 78 -8.32 16.20 1.23
CA GLU A 78 -8.90 16.25 -0.12
C GLU A 78 -9.62 14.95 -0.48
N ILE A 79 -9.18 13.82 0.07
CA ILE A 79 -9.86 12.52 -0.05
C ILE A 79 -10.73 12.31 1.19
N PRO A 80 -12.01 11.91 1.03
CA PRO A 80 -12.87 11.54 2.15
C PRO A 80 -12.23 10.48 3.04
N TRP A 81 -12.39 10.64 4.37
CA TRP A 81 -11.79 9.70 5.34
C TRP A 81 -12.23 8.26 5.11
N GLU A 82 -13.47 8.04 4.75
CA GLU A 82 -14.05 6.71 4.50
C GLU A 82 -13.28 5.94 3.42
N LEU A 83 -12.73 6.64 2.44
CA LEU A 83 -11.89 6.04 1.40
C LEU A 83 -10.48 5.79 1.92
N ASN A 84 -9.85 6.80 2.54
CA ASN A 84 -8.53 6.65 3.14
C ASN A 84 -8.52 5.57 4.23
N ARG A 85 -9.60 5.45 4.99
CA ARG A 85 -9.80 4.42 6.00
C ARG A 85 -9.73 3.02 5.41
N GLN A 86 -10.39 2.78 4.29
CA GLN A 86 -10.34 1.47 3.62
C GLN A 86 -8.91 1.14 3.17
N TRP A 87 -8.22 2.10 2.59
CA TRP A 87 -6.82 1.94 2.18
C TRP A 87 -5.89 1.67 3.37
N LEU A 88 -6.07 2.41 4.47
CA LEU A 88 -5.35 2.21 5.72
C LEU A 88 -5.50 0.77 6.24
N TRP A 89 -6.72 0.27 6.30
CA TRP A 89 -6.98 -1.07 6.81
C TRP A 89 -6.51 -2.17 5.86
N LEU A 90 -6.63 -1.99 4.54
CA LEU A 90 -6.04 -2.94 3.59
C LEU A 90 -4.52 -3.06 3.80
N LEU A 91 -3.81 -1.95 3.90
CA LEU A 91 -2.36 -1.98 4.16
C LEU A 91 -2.04 -2.60 5.52
N ALA A 92 -2.75 -2.21 6.57
CA ALA A 92 -2.51 -2.74 7.92
C ALA A 92 -2.70 -4.26 8.02
N GLU A 93 -3.67 -4.82 7.27
CA GLU A 93 -3.99 -6.24 7.27
C GLU A 93 -3.20 -7.03 6.22
N SER A 94 -2.56 -6.38 5.24
CA SER A 94 -1.88 -7.06 4.12
C SER A 94 -0.54 -7.70 4.48
N GLY A 95 0.04 -7.32 5.62
CA GLY A 95 1.40 -7.73 5.99
C GLY A 95 2.51 -6.96 5.28
N THR A 96 2.16 -6.04 4.38
CA THR A 96 3.14 -5.14 3.76
C THR A 96 3.47 -3.97 4.70
N PRO A 97 4.60 -3.27 4.51
CA PRO A 97 4.91 -2.08 5.28
C PRO A 97 3.78 -1.04 5.20
N LEU A 98 3.40 -0.49 6.35
CA LEU A 98 2.41 0.57 6.46
C LEU A 98 3.11 1.92 6.61
N PHE A 99 2.96 2.78 5.61
CA PHE A 99 3.40 4.16 5.65
C PHE A 99 2.21 5.12 5.62
N THR A 100 2.36 6.26 6.29
CA THR A 100 1.35 7.32 6.28
C THR A 100 2.00 8.67 6.01
N SER A 101 1.28 9.54 5.30
CA SER A 101 1.64 10.94 5.09
C SER A 101 0.44 11.80 5.46
N ILE A 102 0.46 12.35 6.67
CA ILE A 102 -0.70 13.02 7.26
C ILE A 102 -0.38 14.50 7.45
N ARG A 103 -1.22 15.36 6.86
CA ARG A 103 -1.12 16.80 7.09
C ARG A 103 -1.51 17.12 8.54
N PRO A 104 -0.70 17.89 9.27
CA PRO A 104 -1.01 18.25 10.66
C PRO A 104 -2.39 18.89 10.79
N GLY A 105 -3.15 18.45 11.80
CA GLY A 105 -4.46 19.00 12.15
C GLY A 105 -5.61 18.59 11.23
N VAL A 106 -5.42 17.64 10.32
CA VAL A 106 -6.49 17.16 9.42
C VAL A 106 -7.34 16.07 10.07
N LEU A 107 -6.74 15.23 10.89
CA LEU A 107 -7.44 14.13 11.56
C LEU A 107 -8.21 14.61 12.78
N THR A 108 -9.37 14.03 12.99
CA THR A 108 -10.08 14.09 14.27
C THR A 108 -9.41 13.15 15.30
N PRO A 109 -9.66 13.33 16.62
CA PRO A 109 -9.12 12.41 17.63
C PRO A 109 -9.49 10.94 17.39
N ASP A 110 -10.71 10.66 16.91
CA ASP A 110 -11.16 9.30 16.62
C ASP A 110 -10.40 8.70 15.42
N GLN A 111 -10.15 9.51 14.40
CA GLN A 111 -9.35 9.11 13.24
C GLN A 111 -7.87 8.88 13.60
N GLU A 112 -7.30 9.68 14.49
CA GLU A 112 -5.96 9.46 15.00
C GLU A 112 -5.86 8.15 15.79
N GLU A 113 -6.88 7.83 16.58
CA GLU A 113 -6.95 6.56 17.30
C GLU A 113 -7.03 5.39 16.32
N GLU A 114 -7.82 5.51 15.26
CA GLU A 114 -7.94 4.48 14.24
C GLU A 114 -6.60 4.26 13.50
N VAL A 115 -5.85 5.32 13.20
CA VAL A 115 -4.49 5.22 12.65
C VAL A 115 -3.56 4.49 13.62
N ARG A 116 -3.62 4.80 14.92
CA ARG A 116 -2.81 4.08 15.93
C ARG A 116 -3.14 2.59 15.98
N GLN A 117 -4.41 2.23 15.89
CA GLN A 117 -4.86 0.84 15.85
C GLN A 117 -4.36 0.12 14.59
N ALA A 118 -4.40 0.77 13.44
CA ALA A 118 -3.87 0.23 12.19
C ALA A 118 -2.36 -0.05 12.28
N PHE A 119 -1.58 0.88 12.83
CA PHE A 119 -0.15 0.66 13.09
C PHE A 119 0.10 -0.47 14.10
N ALA A 120 -0.69 -0.53 15.19
CA ALA A 120 -0.58 -1.60 16.17
C ALA A 120 -0.89 -2.97 15.56
N LEU A 121 -1.82 -3.04 14.60
CA LEU A 121 -2.11 -4.25 13.85
C LEU A 121 -0.95 -4.58 12.89
N ALA A 122 -0.55 -3.66 12.05
CA ALA A 122 0.53 -3.84 11.07
C ALA A 122 1.84 -4.31 11.74
N SER A 123 2.15 -3.80 12.94
CA SER A 123 3.35 -4.20 13.68
C SER A 123 3.36 -5.64 14.18
N ARG A 124 2.21 -6.32 14.21
CA ARG A 124 2.07 -7.71 14.66
C ARG A 124 2.17 -8.71 13.51
N HIS A 125 1.94 -8.26 12.28
CA HIS A 125 1.91 -9.12 11.11
C HIS A 125 3.31 -9.25 10.50
N THR A 126 3.97 -10.35 10.81
CA THR A 126 5.27 -10.69 10.19
C THR A 126 5.11 -11.52 8.91
N CYS A 127 3.96 -12.17 8.68
CA CYS A 127 3.67 -13.00 7.51
C CYS A 127 2.14 -13.11 7.31
N ALA A 128 1.47 -12.00 7.07
CA ALA A 128 0.04 -12.06 6.73
C ALA A 128 -0.12 -12.54 5.28
N GLU A 129 -0.94 -13.55 5.07
CA GLU A 129 -1.38 -13.90 3.73
C GLU A 129 -2.42 -12.88 3.27
N ALA A 130 -2.06 -12.07 2.31
CA ALA A 130 -2.99 -11.21 1.59
C ALA A 130 -3.17 -11.75 0.19
N LEU A 131 -4.41 -11.98 -0.21
CA LEU A 131 -4.74 -12.48 -1.55
C LEU A 131 -5.94 -11.71 -2.10
N PRO A 132 -5.77 -10.99 -3.22
CA PRO A 132 -6.89 -10.41 -3.93
C PRO A 132 -7.68 -11.53 -4.63
N LEU A 133 -8.97 -11.67 -4.31
CA LEU A 133 -9.78 -12.81 -4.76
C LEU A 133 -10.40 -12.58 -6.15
N ASP A 134 -10.64 -11.34 -6.52
CA ASP A 134 -11.29 -10.95 -7.79
C ASP A 134 -10.35 -10.25 -8.78
N TRP A 135 -9.04 -10.33 -8.57
CA TRP A 135 -8.02 -9.64 -9.36
C TRP A 135 -8.01 -9.99 -10.85
N GLN A 136 -8.51 -11.17 -11.22
CA GLN A 136 -8.60 -11.56 -12.64
C GLN A 136 -9.68 -10.81 -13.41
N ASN A 137 -10.68 -10.27 -12.69
CA ASN A 137 -11.84 -9.60 -13.30
C ASN A 137 -11.92 -8.12 -12.90
N ASN A 138 -11.04 -7.66 -12.01
CA ASN A 138 -11.09 -6.32 -11.46
C ASN A 138 -9.67 -5.75 -11.31
N THR A 139 -9.42 -4.60 -11.91
CA THR A 139 -8.12 -3.92 -11.81
C THR A 139 -7.87 -3.32 -10.43
N CYS A 140 -8.94 -3.07 -9.65
CA CYS A 140 -8.87 -2.68 -8.25
C CYS A 140 -9.67 -3.68 -7.44
N PRO A 141 -9.09 -4.82 -7.01
CA PRO A 141 -9.81 -5.89 -6.33
C PRO A 141 -10.55 -5.39 -5.09
N GLU A 142 -11.83 -5.71 -5.01
CA GLU A 142 -12.70 -5.35 -3.90
C GLU A 142 -12.82 -6.47 -2.87
N SER A 143 -12.56 -7.71 -3.29
CA SER A 143 -12.59 -8.89 -2.41
C SER A 143 -11.19 -9.38 -2.11
N TRP A 144 -10.87 -9.49 -0.83
CA TRP A 144 -9.56 -9.89 -0.35
C TRP A 144 -9.67 -10.99 0.70
N LEU A 145 -8.72 -11.91 0.71
CA LEU A 145 -8.45 -12.78 1.84
C LEU A 145 -7.29 -12.16 2.63
N LEU A 146 -7.55 -11.73 3.85
CA LEU A 146 -6.56 -11.11 4.73
C LEU A 146 -6.52 -11.89 6.04
N SER A 147 -5.37 -12.46 6.40
CA SER A 147 -5.22 -13.30 7.60
C SER A 147 -6.33 -14.36 7.75
N HIS A 148 -6.62 -15.08 6.66
CA HIS A 148 -7.66 -16.13 6.56
C HIS A 148 -9.11 -15.60 6.69
N GLN A 149 -9.34 -14.30 6.69
CA GLN A 149 -10.67 -13.70 6.72
C GLN A 149 -10.97 -12.99 5.40
N LYS A 150 -12.17 -13.24 4.86
CA LYS A 150 -12.62 -12.50 3.68
C LYS A 150 -13.01 -11.07 4.09
N ARG A 151 -12.43 -10.10 3.40
CA ARG A 151 -12.74 -8.68 3.50
C ARG A 151 -13.27 -8.17 2.17
N SER A 152 -14.13 -7.17 2.24
CA SER A 152 -14.64 -6.48 1.07
C SER A 152 -14.43 -4.97 1.24
N PHE A 153 -13.98 -4.34 0.16
CA PHE A 153 -13.72 -2.91 0.09
C PHE A 153 -14.54 -2.31 -1.07
N SER A 154 -14.87 -1.05 -0.97
CA SER A 154 -15.57 -0.31 -2.02
C SER A 154 -14.69 0.84 -2.50
N TRP A 155 -13.93 0.57 -3.55
CA TRP A 155 -12.98 1.53 -4.10
C TRP A 155 -13.62 2.54 -5.03
N PHE A 156 -14.84 2.25 -5.50
CA PHE A 156 -15.60 3.10 -6.39
C PHE A 156 -16.73 3.73 -5.60
N PRO A 157 -16.52 4.92 -4.98
CA PRO A 157 -17.61 5.59 -4.29
C PRO A 157 -18.74 5.82 -5.30
N ALA A 158 -19.98 5.65 -4.83
CA ALA A 158 -21.17 6.00 -5.61
C ALA A 158 -21.23 7.54 -5.73
N LEU A 159 -20.30 8.10 -6.47
CA LEU A 159 -20.38 9.46 -6.95
C LEU A 159 -21.44 9.45 -8.02
N GLY A 160 -22.47 10.29 -7.87
CA GLY A 160 -23.55 10.37 -8.85
C GLY A 160 -23.00 10.30 -10.27
N ALA A 161 -23.57 9.43 -10.99
CA ALA A 161 -23.57 9.11 -12.42
C ALA A 161 -22.32 9.23 -13.28
N LEU A 162 -21.27 9.92 -12.96
CA LEU A 162 -20.16 10.14 -13.88
C LEU A 162 -18.81 10.26 -13.17
N ASP A 163 -18.24 9.11 -12.80
CA ASP A 163 -16.79 9.06 -12.69
C ASP A 163 -16.22 8.87 -14.11
N LEU A 164 -16.12 9.95 -14.84
CA LEU A 164 -15.43 10.03 -16.13
C LEU A 164 -13.91 10.18 -15.94
N THR A 165 -13.36 9.66 -14.87
CA THR A 165 -11.92 9.65 -14.69
C THR A 165 -11.31 8.64 -15.65
N THR A 166 -11.07 9.10 -16.82
CA THR A 166 -10.16 8.50 -17.80
C THR A 166 -8.72 8.62 -17.34
#